data_8b3819416beff22ed7f535b3bfe588a3
#
_entry.id   8b3819416beff22ed7f535b3bfe588a3
#
_cell.length_a   1.000
_cell.length_b   1.000
_cell.length_c   1.000
_cell.angle_alpha   90.00
_cell.angle_beta   90.00
_cell.angle_gamma   90.00
#
_symmetry.space_group_name_H-M   'P 1'
#
loop_
_entity.id
_entity.type
_entity.pdbx_description
1 polymer ?
#
loop_
_entity_poly.entity_id
_entity_poly.type
_entity_poly.pdbx_seq_one_letter_code
_entity_poly.pdbx_strand_id
1 'polypeptide(L)'
;MPTFKFLTCLGLLGLTSTTWALDNQTRVEQRGERLGAFLSQAPDTRQGTLEVSQSGRASQAYLTQSASQGDRTRVEQGGVGNFTNVTQAAGGASEVSIDQREASQSHAYVYQGHGQRNTVEIVQRGLLDEALVRQGGDDQRLRIEQEGARNGLNLFQDGRDSAARLRQVGEDHLQDVLSLGARNEVELLQGGAANRAVVEQRGDDNRAGARQGARQQDVQLIQIGNRNQAAVQQNGLDASPQRVSARQLGDDNAVQVNLTGHGNRLELQQQGNRNSAGVLIGGEDSRLILTTQGNDNEISAVGVGDNLELSVEQLGDGHLLQAGLASDARVSVSQQGASQYASISQAGVGNSLDLRQSGQGNRATIQQ
;
A
#
# COMPACT_ATOMS: atom_id res chain seq x y z
N MET A 1 18.37 39.00 44.40
CA MET A 1 17.61 37.77 44.68
C MET A 1 17.36 37.07 43.36
N PRO A 2 18.01 35.93 43.08
CA PRO A 2 17.76 35.16 41.89
C PRO A 2 16.65 34.14 42.17
N THR A 3 15.59 34.16 41.44
CA THR A 3 14.49 33.21 41.46
C THR A 3 14.91 31.91 40.81
N PHE A 4 15.10 30.89 41.61
CA PHE A 4 15.19 29.50 41.14
C PHE A 4 13.85 29.00 40.64
N LYS A 5 13.73 28.74 39.35
CA LYS A 5 12.62 27.92 38.80
C LYS A 5 12.95 26.46 38.99
N PHE A 6 12.23 25.80 39.90
CA PHE A 6 12.24 24.33 40.01
C PHE A 6 11.64 23.71 38.77
N LEU A 7 12.45 22.99 38.02
CA LEU A 7 12.04 22.09 36.95
C LEU A 7 11.69 20.75 37.61
N THR A 8 10.41 20.52 37.89
CA THR A 8 9.92 19.20 38.36
C THR A 8 9.82 18.26 37.16
N CYS A 9 10.92 17.59 36.83
CA CYS A 9 10.93 16.43 35.94
C CYS A 9 10.72 15.19 36.81
N LEU A 10 9.45 14.70 36.92
CA LEU A 10 9.19 13.37 37.49
C LEU A 10 9.22 12.37 36.34
N GLY A 11 10.41 12.10 35.80
CA GLY A 11 10.67 10.99 34.90
C GLY A 11 11.14 9.79 35.70
N LEU A 12 10.37 8.73 35.76
CA LEU A 12 10.86 7.44 36.26
C LEU A 12 11.85 6.88 35.24
N LEU A 13 13.13 7.20 35.40
CA LEU A 13 14.23 6.54 34.70
C LEU A 13 14.45 5.16 35.34
N GLY A 14 13.85 4.14 34.76
CA GLY A 14 14.23 2.76 35.04
C GLY A 14 15.50 2.38 34.30
N LEU A 15 16.66 2.79 34.77
CA LEU A 15 17.96 2.29 34.32
C LEU A 15 18.24 0.96 35.01
N THR A 16 17.93 -0.17 34.38
CA THR A 16 18.54 -1.44 34.76
C THR A 16 19.81 -1.67 33.92
N SER A 17 20.95 -1.22 34.41
CA SER A 17 22.24 -1.56 33.82
C SER A 17 22.77 -2.83 34.42
N THR A 18 22.75 -3.93 33.70
CA THR A 18 23.65 -5.04 33.92
C THR A 18 24.74 -4.98 32.84
N THR A 19 25.98 -4.83 33.33
CA THR A 19 27.26 -4.80 32.64
C THR A 19 27.36 -5.78 31.47
N TRP A 20 27.66 -5.24 30.28
CA TRP A 20 28.29 -5.74 29.03
C TRP A 20 27.75 -5.10 27.75
N ALA A 21 27.03 -3.99 27.85
CA ALA A 21 26.61 -3.22 26.67
C ALA A 21 27.80 -2.37 26.19
N LEU A 22 28.54 -2.83 25.19
CA LEU A 22 29.61 -2.06 24.56
C LEU A 22 28.98 -1.05 23.58
N ASP A 23 29.14 0.25 23.88
CA ASP A 23 28.82 1.40 23.04
C ASP A 23 27.31 1.64 22.72
N ASN A 24 26.41 1.21 23.58
CA ASN A 24 25.01 1.58 23.44
C ASN A 24 24.77 3.03 23.89
N GLN A 25 23.89 3.76 23.13
CA GLN A 25 23.59 5.16 23.40
C GLN A 25 22.09 5.34 23.63
N THR A 26 21.75 6.11 24.66
CA THR A 26 20.37 6.45 24.96
C THR A 26 20.27 7.95 25.24
N ARG A 27 19.35 8.62 24.55
CA ARG A 27 19.09 10.06 24.73
C ARG A 27 17.61 10.31 24.87
N VAL A 28 17.23 11.07 25.90
CA VAL A 28 15.86 11.51 26.12
C VAL A 28 15.83 13.01 26.35
N GLU A 29 15.05 13.71 25.56
CA GLU A 29 14.73 15.13 25.75
C GLU A 29 13.23 15.30 25.90
N GLN A 30 12.77 15.91 27.01
CA GLN A 30 11.36 16.14 27.27
C GLN A 30 11.09 17.60 27.65
N ARG A 31 10.12 18.22 26.96
CA ARG A 31 9.69 19.63 27.23
C ARG A 31 8.17 19.70 27.21
N GLY A 32 7.56 19.75 28.36
CA GLY A 32 6.07 19.82 28.47
C GLY A 32 5.53 19.13 29.70
N GLU A 33 4.29 18.62 29.62
CA GLU A 33 3.59 18.05 30.73
C GLU A 33 3.18 16.59 30.48
N ARG A 34 3.34 15.73 31.50
CA ARG A 34 2.92 14.31 31.48
C ARG A 34 3.51 13.50 30.33
N LEU A 35 4.76 13.77 29.98
CA LEU A 35 5.50 13.05 28.98
C LEU A 35 6.12 11.79 29.58
N GLY A 36 6.02 10.66 28.89
CA GLY A 36 6.63 9.39 29.29
C GLY A 36 7.56 8.83 28.22
N ALA A 37 8.75 8.41 28.62
CA ALA A 37 9.68 7.69 27.76
C ALA A 37 10.20 6.46 28.50
N PHE A 38 10.02 5.30 27.89
CA PHE A 38 10.60 4.04 28.37
C PHE A 38 11.53 3.49 27.30
N LEU A 39 12.83 3.43 27.62
CA LEU A 39 13.88 2.97 26.72
C LEU A 39 14.59 1.78 27.33
N SER A 40 14.66 0.67 26.60
CA SER A 40 15.27 -0.56 27.04
C SER A 40 16.22 -1.12 25.99
N GLN A 41 17.46 -1.37 26.38
CA GLN A 41 18.43 -2.10 25.56
C GLN A 41 18.85 -3.35 26.32
N ALA A 42 18.60 -4.52 25.75
CA ALA A 42 18.97 -5.78 26.38
C ALA A 42 20.48 -5.98 26.44
N PRO A 43 21.01 -6.83 27.33
CA PRO A 43 22.45 -7.02 27.50
C PRO A 43 23.19 -7.55 26.26
N ASP A 44 22.48 -8.16 25.32
CA ASP A 44 22.99 -8.69 24.05
C ASP A 44 22.94 -7.67 22.90
N THR A 45 22.47 -6.44 23.16
CA THR A 45 22.52 -5.33 22.21
C THR A 45 23.89 -4.68 22.19
N ARG A 46 24.43 -4.42 20.99
CA ARG A 46 25.72 -3.74 20.80
C ARG A 46 25.57 -2.56 19.84
N GLN A 47 26.20 -1.43 20.16
CA GLN A 47 26.19 -0.21 19.33
C GLN A 47 24.75 0.27 18.99
N GLY A 48 23.79 -0.08 19.84
CA GLY A 48 22.40 0.35 19.70
C GLY A 48 22.22 1.82 20.08
N THR A 49 21.38 2.54 19.36
CA THR A 49 21.02 3.93 19.65
C THR A 49 19.52 4.09 19.82
N LEU A 50 19.11 4.63 20.97
CA LEU A 50 17.72 5.02 21.22
C LEU A 50 17.65 6.53 21.51
N GLU A 51 16.93 7.27 20.70
CA GLU A 51 16.75 8.72 20.86
C GLU A 51 15.27 9.07 20.89
N VAL A 52 14.84 9.80 21.93
CA VAL A 52 13.47 10.30 22.07
C VAL A 52 13.53 11.79 22.36
N SER A 53 12.81 12.57 21.56
CA SER A 53 12.54 13.98 21.78
C SER A 53 11.04 14.20 21.87
N GLN A 54 10.56 14.62 23.03
CA GLN A 54 9.14 14.87 23.25
C GLN A 54 8.90 16.33 23.64
N SER A 55 7.91 16.94 22.99
CA SER A 55 7.40 18.26 23.34
C SER A 55 5.87 18.23 23.38
N GLY A 56 5.24 19.06 24.23
CA GLY A 56 3.79 19.11 24.31
C GLY A 56 3.21 18.44 25.56
N ARG A 57 2.13 17.64 25.42
CA ARG A 57 1.40 17.10 26.57
C ARG A 57 0.99 15.64 26.39
N ALA A 58 1.14 14.84 27.45
CA ALA A 58 0.61 13.49 27.59
C ALA A 58 1.08 12.48 26.51
N SER A 59 2.21 12.70 25.86
CA SER A 59 2.77 11.77 24.86
C SER A 59 3.64 10.69 25.52
N GLN A 60 3.63 9.48 24.92
CA GLN A 60 4.37 8.33 25.44
C GLN A 60 5.19 7.65 24.34
N ALA A 61 6.42 7.25 24.68
CA ALA A 61 7.31 6.51 23.80
C ALA A 61 7.90 5.29 24.52
N TYR A 62 7.75 4.12 23.92
CA TYR A 62 8.31 2.85 24.37
C TYR A 62 9.27 2.32 23.30
N LEU A 63 10.57 2.27 23.61
CA LEU A 63 11.58 1.81 22.68
C LEU A 63 12.33 0.65 23.27
N THR A 64 12.39 -0.46 22.55
CA THR A 64 13.10 -1.67 22.98
C THR A 64 14.02 -2.17 21.89
N GLN A 65 15.29 -2.47 22.26
CA GLN A 65 16.25 -3.16 21.39
C GLN A 65 16.77 -4.39 22.09
N SER A 66 16.77 -5.54 21.41
CA SER A 66 17.28 -6.81 21.94
C SER A 66 17.97 -7.64 20.87
N ALA A 67 19.01 -8.38 21.25
CA ALA A 67 19.76 -9.26 20.37
C ALA A 67 20.19 -8.59 19.04
N SER A 68 20.58 -7.32 19.09
CA SER A 68 20.82 -6.50 17.90
C SER A 68 22.20 -5.84 17.90
N GLN A 69 22.66 -5.48 16.69
CA GLN A 69 23.94 -4.77 16.54
C GLN A 69 23.78 -3.56 15.58
N GLY A 70 24.05 -2.37 16.11
CA GLY A 70 24.04 -1.14 15.33
C GLY A 70 22.66 -0.61 14.98
N ASP A 71 21.61 -1.09 15.63
CA ASP A 71 20.25 -0.60 15.40
C ASP A 71 20.07 0.82 15.94
N ARG A 72 19.31 1.63 15.22
CA ARG A 72 19.00 3.00 15.59
C ARG A 72 17.50 3.23 15.60
N THR A 73 17.01 3.80 16.70
CA THR A 73 15.64 4.31 16.80
C THR A 73 15.63 5.77 17.19
N ARG A 74 14.94 6.58 16.40
CA ARG A 74 14.71 7.99 16.69
C ARG A 74 13.21 8.29 16.68
N VAL A 75 12.72 8.88 17.75
CA VAL A 75 11.31 9.30 17.89
C VAL A 75 11.24 10.77 18.26
N GLU A 76 10.51 11.54 17.48
CA GLU A 76 10.19 12.93 17.74
C GLU A 76 8.67 13.09 17.89
N GLN A 77 8.21 13.51 19.05
CA GLN A 77 6.79 13.72 19.34
C GLN A 77 6.53 15.16 19.77
N GLY A 78 5.51 15.77 19.18
CA GLY A 78 4.95 17.07 19.59
C GLY A 78 3.46 16.94 19.86
N GLY A 79 2.76 18.06 20.09
CA GLY A 79 1.30 18.06 20.26
C GLY A 79 0.81 17.38 21.54
N VAL A 80 -0.29 16.63 21.44
CA VAL A 80 -0.98 16.07 22.62
C VAL A 80 -1.33 14.60 22.42
N GLY A 81 -0.95 13.76 23.39
CA GLY A 81 -1.44 12.39 23.49
C GLY A 81 -0.91 11.42 22.45
N ASN A 82 0.22 11.70 21.81
CA ASN A 82 0.82 10.79 20.84
C ASN A 82 1.44 9.58 21.51
N PHE A 83 1.38 8.44 20.84
CA PHE A 83 1.91 7.19 21.33
C PHE A 83 2.83 6.55 20.30
N THR A 84 4.00 6.09 20.75
CA THR A 84 4.93 5.34 19.92
C THR A 84 5.39 4.09 20.64
N ASN A 85 5.40 2.96 19.95
CA ASN A 85 6.01 1.73 20.43
C ASN A 85 6.89 1.12 19.34
N VAL A 86 8.18 1.04 19.61
CA VAL A 86 9.17 0.46 18.70
C VAL A 86 9.87 -0.70 19.37
N THR A 87 9.87 -1.83 18.71
CA THR A 87 10.66 -3.01 19.11
C THR A 87 11.54 -3.44 17.94
N GLN A 88 12.84 -3.43 18.16
CA GLN A 88 13.84 -4.00 17.26
C GLN A 88 14.44 -5.22 17.93
N ALA A 89 14.30 -6.40 17.32
CA ALA A 89 14.71 -7.67 17.90
C ALA A 89 15.48 -8.53 16.89
N ALA A 90 16.55 -9.18 17.36
CA ALA A 90 17.30 -10.18 16.60
C ALA A 90 17.79 -9.71 15.21
N GLY A 91 18.20 -8.43 15.10
CA GLY A 91 18.58 -7.81 13.84
C GLY A 91 19.94 -7.13 13.91
N GLY A 92 20.22 -6.26 12.91
CA GLY A 92 21.41 -5.42 12.93
C GLY A 92 21.37 -4.32 11.87
N ALA A 93 21.97 -3.18 12.21
CA ALA A 93 22.08 -2.00 11.36
C ALA A 93 20.72 -1.52 10.79
N SER A 94 19.63 -1.77 11.50
CA SER A 94 18.28 -1.35 11.12
C SER A 94 17.97 0.03 11.72
N GLU A 95 17.17 0.81 11.00
CA GLU A 95 16.84 2.18 11.40
C GLU A 95 15.32 2.39 11.46
N VAL A 96 14.85 2.97 12.57
CA VAL A 96 13.47 3.43 12.72
C VAL A 96 13.46 4.92 13.04
N SER A 97 12.77 5.70 12.22
CA SER A 97 12.55 7.13 12.43
C SER A 97 11.06 7.43 12.46
N ILE A 98 10.58 8.02 13.54
CA ILE A 98 9.17 8.38 13.70
C ILE A 98 9.06 9.86 14.05
N ASP A 99 8.34 10.61 13.23
CA ASP A 99 8.06 12.03 13.40
C ASP A 99 6.56 12.26 13.60
N GLN A 100 6.17 12.61 14.84
CA GLN A 100 4.83 12.98 15.25
C GLN A 100 4.81 14.42 15.84
N ARG A 101 5.71 15.31 15.41
CA ARG A 101 5.80 16.66 15.99
C ARG A 101 4.55 17.51 15.73
N GLU A 102 3.88 17.29 14.62
CA GLU A 102 2.66 17.99 14.21
C GLU A 102 1.41 17.11 14.35
N ALA A 103 1.48 16.07 15.19
CA ALA A 103 0.39 15.13 15.40
C ALA A 103 -0.26 15.29 16.77
N SER A 104 -1.50 14.83 16.89
CA SER A 104 -2.20 14.69 18.16
C SER A 104 -3.00 13.40 18.22
N GLN A 105 -2.93 12.71 19.36
CA GLN A 105 -3.58 11.42 19.58
C GLN A 105 -3.26 10.37 18.50
N SER A 106 -2.11 10.50 17.83
CA SER A 106 -1.68 9.60 16.78
C SER A 106 -0.78 8.50 17.34
N HIS A 107 -0.90 7.31 16.76
CA HIS A 107 -0.24 6.10 17.24
C HIS A 107 0.68 5.52 16.17
N ALA A 108 1.91 5.17 16.56
CA ALA A 108 2.84 4.47 15.70
C ALA A 108 3.39 3.22 16.40
N TYR A 109 3.20 2.07 15.79
CA TYR A 109 3.69 0.78 16.25
C TYR A 109 4.63 0.21 15.22
N VAL A 110 5.88 -0.05 15.61
CA VAL A 110 6.88 -0.66 14.74
C VAL A 110 7.48 -1.87 15.42
N TYR A 111 7.41 -3.00 14.74
CA TYR A 111 8.10 -4.22 15.12
C TYR A 111 9.03 -4.64 13.98
N GLN A 112 10.34 -4.55 14.21
CA GLN A 112 11.35 -5.14 13.35
C GLN A 112 11.86 -6.41 14.03
N GLY A 113 11.55 -7.57 13.43
CA GLY A 113 11.95 -8.87 13.93
C GLY A 113 13.39 -9.21 13.53
N HIS A 114 13.58 -10.43 13.08
CA HIS A 114 14.87 -10.87 12.53
C HIS A 114 15.18 -10.19 11.21
N GLY A 115 16.46 -9.92 10.95
CA GLY A 115 16.93 -9.32 9.70
C GLY A 115 17.85 -8.13 9.90
N GLN A 116 18.41 -7.63 8.82
CA GLN A 116 19.41 -6.58 8.85
C GLN A 116 19.09 -5.47 7.86
N ARG A 117 19.58 -4.26 8.16
CA ARG A 117 19.53 -3.07 7.29
C ARG A 117 18.11 -2.67 6.87
N ASN A 118 17.14 -2.95 7.73
CA ASN A 118 15.76 -2.53 7.50
C ASN A 118 15.58 -1.06 7.88
N THR A 119 14.86 -0.30 7.06
CA THR A 119 14.58 1.11 7.32
C THR A 119 13.08 1.35 7.39
N VAL A 120 12.64 2.01 8.45
CA VAL A 120 11.26 2.49 8.64
C VAL A 120 11.29 3.99 8.88
N GLU A 121 10.60 4.75 8.06
CA GLU A 121 10.33 6.17 8.25
C GLU A 121 8.82 6.38 8.35
N ILE A 122 8.35 6.92 9.46
CA ILE A 122 6.94 7.25 9.67
C ILE A 122 6.83 8.74 9.99
N VAL A 123 6.00 9.44 9.23
CA VAL A 123 5.66 10.84 9.46
C VAL A 123 4.15 10.94 9.60
N GLN A 124 3.68 11.35 10.78
CA GLN A 124 2.26 11.60 11.04
C GLN A 124 2.06 13.08 11.36
N ARG A 125 1.17 13.74 10.60
CA ARG A 125 0.79 15.13 10.76
C ARG A 125 -0.72 15.24 10.78
N GLY A 126 -1.30 15.23 11.95
CA GLY A 126 -2.75 15.24 12.01
C GLY A 126 -3.33 14.76 13.33
N LEU A 127 -4.52 14.20 13.26
CA LEU A 127 -5.30 13.81 14.43
C LEU A 127 -5.76 12.36 14.32
N LEU A 128 -5.47 11.54 15.36
CA LEU A 128 -5.95 10.16 15.46
C LEU A 128 -5.45 9.24 14.30
N ASP A 129 -4.29 9.54 13.74
CA ASP A 129 -3.70 8.66 12.73
C ASP A 129 -3.03 7.44 13.38
N GLU A 130 -3.16 6.27 12.75
CA GLU A 130 -2.57 5.03 13.25
C GLU A 130 -1.71 4.35 12.18
N ALA A 131 -0.49 3.99 12.56
CA ALA A 131 0.40 3.21 11.72
C ALA A 131 0.88 1.97 12.46
N LEU A 132 0.59 0.79 11.93
CA LEU A 132 1.08 -0.49 12.42
C LEU A 132 2.02 -1.11 11.39
N VAL A 133 3.28 -1.29 11.77
CA VAL A 133 4.34 -1.81 10.90
C VAL A 133 4.96 -3.05 11.50
N ARG A 134 5.07 -4.08 10.70
CA ARG A 134 5.82 -5.29 11.03
C ARG A 134 6.75 -5.67 9.88
N GLN A 135 8.04 -5.67 10.14
CA GLN A 135 9.07 -6.07 9.17
C GLN A 135 9.89 -7.24 9.67
N GLY A 136 10.16 -8.21 8.78
CA GLY A 136 11.14 -9.27 8.96
C GLY A 136 12.01 -9.39 7.71
N GLY A 137 13.20 -10.05 7.81
CA GLY A 137 14.12 -10.20 6.69
C GLY A 137 15.05 -9.02 6.47
N ASP A 138 15.73 -8.94 5.30
CA ASP A 138 16.85 -8.05 5.10
C ASP A 138 16.57 -6.93 4.08
N ASP A 139 17.25 -5.78 4.25
CA ASP A 139 17.31 -4.68 3.26
C ASP A 139 15.95 -4.10 2.87
N GLN A 140 14.99 -4.12 3.77
CA GLN A 140 13.67 -3.59 3.49
C GLN A 140 13.58 -2.09 3.74
N ARG A 141 12.84 -1.37 2.91
CA ARG A 141 12.64 0.08 3.00
C ARG A 141 11.16 0.42 3.07
N LEU A 142 10.79 1.13 4.12
CA LEU A 142 9.42 1.58 4.32
C LEU A 142 9.38 3.08 4.58
N ARG A 143 8.52 3.77 3.85
CA ARG A 143 8.18 5.16 4.12
C ARG A 143 6.67 5.34 4.20
N ILE A 144 6.22 5.88 5.32
CA ILE A 144 4.80 6.18 5.60
C ILE A 144 4.65 7.67 5.86
N GLU A 145 3.69 8.28 5.18
CA GLU A 145 3.26 9.67 5.42
C GLU A 145 1.75 9.69 5.62
N GLN A 146 1.29 10.12 6.80
CA GLN A 146 -0.12 10.34 7.10
C GLN A 146 -0.34 11.82 7.43
N GLU A 147 -1.25 12.47 6.73
CA GLU A 147 -1.61 13.86 6.91
C GLU A 147 -3.13 14.02 6.92
N GLY A 148 -3.69 14.60 7.99
CA GLY A 148 -5.13 14.79 8.11
C GLY A 148 -5.73 14.19 9.36
N ALA A 149 -6.74 13.31 9.24
CA ALA A 149 -7.36 12.74 10.44
C ALA A 149 -7.86 11.30 10.25
N ARG A 150 -7.72 10.49 11.30
CA ARG A 150 -8.25 9.12 11.37
C ARG A 150 -7.78 8.21 10.24
N ASN A 151 -6.56 8.41 9.77
CA ASN A 151 -5.97 7.55 8.74
C ASN A 151 -5.38 6.30 9.39
N GLY A 152 -5.73 5.14 8.88
CA GLY A 152 -5.25 3.83 9.36
C GLY A 152 -4.32 3.18 8.34
N LEU A 153 -3.21 2.61 8.83
CA LEU A 153 -2.27 1.90 8.01
C LEU A 153 -1.79 0.64 8.72
N ASN A 154 -1.85 -0.49 8.03
CA ASN A 154 -1.30 -1.75 8.47
C ASN A 154 -0.36 -2.30 7.40
N LEU A 155 0.89 -2.58 7.77
CA LEU A 155 1.87 -3.17 6.86
C LEU A 155 2.57 -4.35 7.50
N PHE A 156 2.57 -5.46 6.78
CA PHE A 156 3.41 -6.62 7.04
C PHE A 156 4.34 -6.87 5.85
N GLN A 157 5.63 -6.79 6.07
CA GLN A 157 6.67 -7.06 5.08
C GLN A 157 7.63 -8.12 5.59
N ASP A 158 7.85 -9.18 4.81
CA ASP A 158 8.83 -10.22 5.13
C ASP A 158 9.53 -10.73 3.86
N GLY A 159 10.87 -10.76 3.90
CA GLY A 159 11.67 -11.16 2.74
C GLY A 159 12.95 -10.35 2.60
N ARG A 160 13.32 -10.00 1.36
CA ARG A 160 14.58 -9.29 1.08
C ARG A 160 14.40 -8.19 0.04
N ASP A 161 15.13 -7.08 0.21
CA ASP A 161 15.19 -5.98 -0.76
C ASP A 161 13.83 -5.39 -1.17
N SER A 162 12.80 -5.54 -0.35
CA SER A 162 11.46 -5.04 -0.68
C SER A 162 11.24 -3.61 -0.21
N ALA A 163 10.43 -2.86 -0.96
CA ALA A 163 10.15 -1.46 -0.66
C ALA A 163 8.65 -1.15 -0.63
N ALA A 164 8.24 -0.32 0.33
CA ALA A 164 6.89 0.21 0.36
C ALA A 164 6.89 1.74 0.60
N ARG A 165 6.14 2.46 -0.22
CA ARG A 165 5.86 3.89 -0.05
C ARG A 165 4.37 4.10 0.07
N LEU A 166 3.93 4.54 1.24
CA LEU A 166 2.53 4.64 1.60
C LEU A 166 2.22 6.07 2.04
N ARG A 167 1.30 6.74 1.35
CA ARG A 167 0.91 8.11 1.68
C ARG A 167 -0.61 8.24 1.74
N GLN A 168 -1.09 8.85 2.81
CA GLN A 168 -2.48 9.20 3.04
C GLN A 168 -2.61 10.69 3.33
N VAL A 169 -3.44 11.39 2.56
CA VAL A 169 -3.70 12.82 2.73
C VAL A 169 -5.21 13.05 2.74
N GLY A 170 -5.76 13.40 3.89
CA GLY A 170 -7.20 13.58 4.08
C GLY A 170 -7.73 12.86 5.31
N GLU A 171 -8.91 12.31 5.22
CA GLU A 171 -9.59 11.74 6.38
C GLU A 171 -10.08 10.31 6.12
N ASP A 172 -10.06 9.48 7.20
CA ASP A 172 -10.67 8.14 7.22
C ASP A 172 -10.09 7.18 6.15
N HIS A 173 -8.85 7.35 5.76
CA HIS A 173 -8.20 6.44 4.82
C HIS A 173 -7.75 5.14 5.49
N LEU A 174 -7.80 4.03 4.74
CA LEU A 174 -7.28 2.74 5.17
C LEU A 174 -6.34 2.15 4.12
N GLN A 175 -5.12 1.80 4.55
CA GLN A 175 -4.17 1.01 3.76
C GLN A 175 -3.82 -0.27 4.49
N ASP A 176 -3.91 -1.40 3.79
CA ASP A 176 -3.53 -2.72 4.31
C ASP A 176 -2.61 -3.39 3.30
N VAL A 177 -1.36 -3.66 3.70
CA VAL A 177 -0.33 -4.17 2.81
C VAL A 177 0.32 -5.42 3.39
N LEU A 178 0.28 -6.49 2.62
CA LEU A 178 1.03 -7.73 2.85
C LEU A 178 2.02 -7.95 1.71
N SER A 179 3.32 -7.96 2.01
CA SER A 179 4.36 -8.23 1.01
C SER A 179 5.32 -9.30 1.51
N LEU A 180 5.29 -10.45 0.83
CA LEU A 180 6.09 -11.64 1.16
C LEU A 180 6.97 -12.03 -0.02
N GLY A 181 8.28 -12.18 0.20
CA GLY A 181 9.26 -12.53 -0.82
C GLY A 181 10.29 -11.43 -1.07
N ALA A 182 11.02 -11.52 -2.17
CA ALA A 182 12.13 -10.64 -2.42
C ALA A 182 11.82 -9.58 -3.51
N ARG A 183 12.39 -8.38 -3.37
CA ARG A 183 12.34 -7.28 -4.34
C ARG A 183 10.91 -6.87 -4.74
N ASN A 184 9.97 -7.03 -3.83
CA ASN A 184 8.61 -6.55 -4.03
C ASN A 184 8.52 -5.04 -3.79
N GLU A 185 7.72 -4.34 -4.60
CA GLU A 185 7.52 -2.89 -4.49
C GLU A 185 6.03 -2.56 -4.37
N VAL A 186 5.69 -1.76 -3.37
CA VAL A 186 4.32 -1.24 -3.17
C VAL A 186 4.35 0.29 -3.10
N GLU A 187 3.52 0.93 -3.92
CA GLU A 187 3.30 2.39 -3.87
C GLU A 187 1.81 2.71 -3.77
N LEU A 188 1.37 3.23 -2.62
CA LEU A 188 -0.02 3.63 -2.42
C LEU A 188 -0.12 5.12 -2.09
N LEU A 189 -0.97 5.82 -2.81
CA LEU A 189 -1.26 7.23 -2.60
C LEU A 189 -2.78 7.42 -2.51
N GLN A 190 -3.25 7.85 -1.35
CA GLN A 190 -4.65 8.20 -1.12
C GLN A 190 -4.79 9.69 -0.81
N GLY A 191 -5.70 10.35 -1.52
CA GLY A 191 -6.13 11.72 -1.26
C GLY A 191 -7.65 11.78 -1.15
N GLY A 192 -8.18 12.82 -0.53
CA GLY A 192 -9.63 12.97 -0.34
C GLY A 192 -10.14 12.39 0.98
N ALA A 193 -11.11 11.46 0.95
CA ALA A 193 -11.62 10.89 2.19
C ALA A 193 -12.19 9.45 2.00
N ALA A 194 -12.10 8.64 3.07
CA ALA A 194 -12.69 7.32 3.16
C ALA A 194 -12.26 6.35 2.04
N ASN A 195 -11.03 6.47 1.55
CA ASN A 195 -10.49 5.56 0.55
C ASN A 195 -9.87 4.33 1.22
N ARG A 196 -9.99 3.19 0.55
CA ARG A 196 -9.43 1.92 1.01
C ARG A 196 -8.52 1.34 -0.07
N ALA A 197 -7.32 0.93 0.32
CA ALA A 197 -6.41 0.19 -0.55
C ALA A 197 -5.90 -1.06 0.16
N VAL A 198 -6.02 -2.20 -0.49
CA VAL A 198 -5.50 -3.48 -0.01
C VAL A 198 -4.56 -4.04 -1.06
N VAL A 199 -3.34 -4.37 -0.64
CA VAL A 199 -2.33 -4.98 -1.51
C VAL A 199 -1.80 -6.24 -0.86
N GLU A 200 -1.82 -7.33 -1.61
CA GLU A 200 -1.19 -8.59 -1.24
C GLU A 200 -0.21 -9.01 -2.33
N GLN A 201 1.08 -9.14 -1.99
CA GLN A 201 2.12 -9.65 -2.88
C GLN A 201 2.75 -10.90 -2.25
N ARG A 202 2.82 -11.97 -3.02
CA ARG A 202 3.50 -13.22 -2.63
C ARG A 202 4.36 -13.70 -3.79
N GLY A 203 5.67 -13.86 -3.56
CA GLY A 203 6.69 -14.19 -4.56
C GLY A 203 7.64 -13.01 -4.77
N ASP A 204 8.39 -13.04 -5.84
CA ASP A 204 9.51 -12.12 -6.04
C ASP A 204 9.24 -11.12 -7.17
N ASP A 205 9.88 -9.95 -7.06
CA ASP A 205 9.88 -8.92 -8.10
C ASP A 205 8.49 -8.39 -8.48
N ASN A 206 7.48 -8.51 -7.61
CA ASN A 206 6.15 -7.99 -7.88
C ASN A 206 6.09 -6.48 -7.63
N ARG A 207 5.33 -5.75 -8.46
CA ARG A 207 5.11 -4.31 -8.31
C ARG A 207 3.62 -4.00 -8.27
N ALA A 208 3.16 -3.36 -7.20
CA ALA A 208 1.79 -2.92 -7.04
C ALA A 208 1.73 -1.41 -6.76
N GLY A 209 0.92 -0.69 -7.52
CA GLY A 209 0.69 0.73 -7.34
C GLY A 209 -0.79 1.08 -7.38
N ALA A 210 -1.25 1.93 -6.45
CA ALA A 210 -2.59 2.49 -6.50
C ALA A 210 -2.58 3.98 -6.13
N ARG A 211 -3.28 4.77 -6.93
CA ARG A 211 -3.54 6.19 -6.67
C ARG A 211 -5.04 6.41 -6.62
N GLN A 212 -5.52 6.90 -5.50
CA GLN A 212 -6.92 7.25 -5.27
C GLN A 212 -7.01 8.74 -4.93
N GLY A 213 -7.72 9.52 -5.75
CA GLY A 213 -7.75 10.98 -5.65
C GLY A 213 -9.05 11.58 -5.16
N ALA A 214 -10.11 10.78 -4.96
CA ALA A 214 -11.44 11.25 -4.56
C ALA A 214 -11.93 10.61 -3.25
N ARG A 215 -13.24 10.45 -3.10
CA ARG A 215 -13.84 9.86 -1.88
C ARG A 215 -14.35 8.44 -2.12
N GLN A 216 -14.33 7.61 -1.07
CA GLN A 216 -14.93 6.27 -1.03
C GLN A 216 -14.44 5.33 -2.15
N GLN A 217 -13.21 5.50 -2.59
CA GLN A 217 -12.60 4.61 -3.58
C GLN A 217 -12.04 3.36 -2.92
N ASP A 218 -12.23 2.21 -3.55
CA ASP A 218 -11.77 0.92 -3.06
C ASP A 218 -10.88 0.24 -4.12
N VAL A 219 -9.65 -0.10 -3.73
CA VAL A 219 -8.70 -0.84 -4.56
C VAL A 219 -8.24 -2.09 -3.83
N GLN A 220 -8.34 -3.22 -4.51
CA GLN A 220 -7.76 -4.48 -4.06
C GLN A 220 -6.84 -5.04 -5.13
N LEU A 221 -5.54 -5.20 -4.82
CA LEU A 221 -4.53 -5.78 -5.69
C LEU A 221 -3.96 -7.04 -5.05
N ILE A 222 -4.04 -8.17 -5.74
CA ILE A 222 -3.48 -9.45 -5.30
C ILE A 222 -2.55 -9.98 -6.38
N GLN A 223 -1.28 -10.16 -6.04
CA GLN A 223 -0.26 -10.70 -6.93
C GLN A 223 0.38 -11.93 -6.28
N ILE A 224 0.25 -13.08 -6.92
CA ILE A 224 0.83 -14.35 -6.46
C ILE A 224 1.63 -14.95 -7.60
N GLY A 225 2.94 -15.10 -7.41
CA GLY A 225 3.92 -15.46 -8.42
C GLY A 225 4.99 -14.38 -8.54
N ASN A 226 5.71 -14.33 -9.64
CA ASN A 226 6.87 -13.46 -9.77
C ASN A 226 6.69 -12.44 -10.90
N ARG A 227 7.33 -11.28 -10.75
CA ARG A 227 7.38 -10.21 -11.76
C ARG A 227 6.02 -9.72 -12.25
N ASN A 228 4.97 -9.87 -11.43
CA ASN A 228 3.66 -9.33 -11.75
C ASN A 228 3.63 -7.81 -11.52
N GLN A 229 2.93 -7.08 -12.38
CA GLN A 229 2.78 -5.63 -12.29
C GLN A 229 1.31 -5.24 -12.27
N ALA A 230 0.90 -4.43 -11.30
CA ALA A 230 -0.44 -3.88 -11.23
C ALA A 230 -0.38 -2.37 -10.92
N ALA A 231 -0.98 -1.57 -11.77
CA ALA A 231 -1.10 -0.13 -11.58
C ALA A 231 -2.55 0.30 -11.72
N VAL A 232 -3.09 0.92 -10.68
CA VAL A 232 -4.48 1.42 -10.65
C VAL A 232 -4.49 2.91 -10.35
N GLN A 233 -5.19 3.66 -11.16
CA GLN A 233 -5.48 5.07 -10.94
C GLN A 233 -6.99 5.28 -10.93
N GLN A 234 -7.50 5.80 -9.83
CA GLN A 234 -8.89 6.20 -9.68
C GLN A 234 -8.95 7.71 -9.47
N ASN A 235 -9.47 8.43 -10.45
CA ASN A 235 -9.67 9.87 -10.43
C ASN A 235 -11.17 10.15 -10.50
N GLY A 236 -11.84 10.18 -9.36
CA GLY A 236 -13.27 10.54 -9.29
C GLY A 236 -13.45 12.05 -9.12
N LEU A 237 -14.61 12.53 -9.54
CA LEU A 237 -15.13 13.83 -9.17
C LEU A 237 -16.31 13.55 -8.23
N ASP A 238 -16.16 13.76 -6.94
CA ASP A 238 -17.18 13.61 -5.89
C ASP A 238 -17.90 12.26 -5.68
N ALA A 239 -18.14 11.98 -4.46
CA ALA A 239 -19.11 11.17 -3.70
C ALA A 239 -19.64 9.81 -4.22
N SER A 240 -19.22 9.27 -5.35
CA SER A 240 -19.66 7.92 -5.75
C SER A 240 -18.48 6.92 -5.76
N PRO A 241 -18.63 5.78 -5.07
CA PRO A 241 -17.55 4.84 -4.87
C PRO A 241 -17.11 4.18 -6.17
N GLN A 242 -15.84 4.28 -6.49
CA GLN A 242 -15.24 3.43 -7.53
C GLN A 242 -14.60 2.21 -6.88
N ARG A 243 -14.73 1.06 -7.54
CA ARG A 243 -14.10 -0.18 -7.04
C ARG A 243 -13.27 -0.85 -8.11
N VAL A 244 -12.04 -1.18 -7.78
CA VAL A 244 -11.16 -2.02 -8.59
C VAL A 244 -10.70 -3.22 -7.78
N SER A 245 -10.93 -4.41 -8.30
CA SER A 245 -10.33 -5.65 -7.80
C SER A 245 -9.53 -6.29 -8.91
N ALA A 246 -8.20 -6.38 -8.75
CA ALA A 246 -7.32 -7.03 -9.71
C ALA A 246 -6.55 -8.15 -9.04
N ARG A 247 -6.60 -9.35 -9.64
CA ARG A 247 -5.91 -10.53 -9.16
C ARG A 247 -5.06 -11.15 -10.26
N GLN A 248 -3.77 -11.31 -9.97
CA GLN A 248 -2.80 -11.93 -10.87
C GLN A 248 -2.22 -13.17 -10.21
N LEU A 249 -2.33 -14.32 -10.89
CA LEU A 249 -1.82 -15.62 -10.45
C LEU A 249 -0.88 -16.16 -11.54
N GLY A 250 0.38 -16.38 -11.22
CA GLY A 250 1.43 -16.78 -12.15
C GLY A 250 2.48 -15.68 -12.33
N ASP A 251 3.25 -15.76 -13.40
CA ASP A 251 4.41 -14.90 -13.57
C ASP A 251 4.24 -13.91 -14.74
N ASP A 252 4.91 -12.75 -14.60
CA ASP A 252 5.01 -11.74 -15.66
C ASP A 252 3.65 -11.17 -16.12
N ASN A 253 2.61 -11.22 -15.30
CA ASN A 253 1.32 -10.64 -15.66
C ASN A 253 1.32 -9.12 -15.43
N ALA A 254 0.65 -8.36 -16.31
CA ALA A 254 0.56 -6.92 -16.24
C ALA A 254 -0.89 -6.42 -16.23
N VAL A 255 -1.20 -5.50 -15.33
CA VAL A 255 -2.50 -4.80 -15.25
C VAL A 255 -2.28 -3.30 -15.15
N GLN A 256 -2.92 -2.56 -16.02
CA GLN A 256 -3.00 -1.10 -15.95
C GLN A 256 -4.44 -0.65 -16.02
N VAL A 257 -4.90 0.05 -14.98
CA VAL A 257 -6.29 0.53 -14.88
C VAL A 257 -6.29 2.03 -14.64
N ASN A 258 -7.08 2.74 -15.40
CA ASN A 258 -7.38 4.15 -15.19
C ASN A 258 -8.89 4.35 -15.25
N LEU A 259 -9.50 4.69 -14.12
CA LEU A 259 -10.91 5.01 -14.01
C LEU A 259 -11.11 6.49 -13.69
N THR A 260 -11.88 7.18 -14.51
CA THR A 260 -12.32 8.55 -14.27
C THR A 260 -13.83 8.61 -14.21
N GLY A 261 -14.40 9.57 -13.46
CA GLY A 261 -15.85 9.64 -13.22
C GLY A 261 -16.26 9.01 -11.88
N HIS A 262 -17.45 8.42 -11.80
CA HIS A 262 -17.95 7.85 -10.55
C HIS A 262 -18.76 6.55 -10.77
N GLY A 263 -18.96 5.78 -9.70
CA GLY A 263 -19.75 4.54 -9.75
C GLY A 263 -19.09 3.36 -10.49
N ASN A 264 -17.90 3.52 -11.05
CA ASN A 264 -17.29 2.51 -11.90
C ASN A 264 -16.77 1.31 -11.09
N ARG A 265 -17.01 0.11 -11.61
CA ARG A 265 -16.58 -1.15 -11.00
C ARG A 265 -15.81 -2.00 -12.00
N LEU A 266 -14.60 -2.38 -11.65
CA LEU A 266 -13.77 -3.32 -12.39
C LEU A 266 -13.42 -4.53 -11.54
N GLU A 267 -13.64 -5.70 -12.07
CA GLU A 267 -13.13 -6.97 -11.57
C GLU A 267 -12.27 -7.62 -12.65
N LEU A 268 -10.99 -7.86 -12.33
CA LEU A 268 -10.03 -8.39 -13.26
C LEU A 268 -9.29 -9.57 -12.64
N GLN A 269 -9.26 -10.68 -13.36
CA GLN A 269 -8.52 -11.88 -12.97
C GLN A 269 -7.64 -12.36 -14.12
N GLN A 270 -6.35 -12.51 -13.85
CA GLN A 270 -5.38 -13.14 -14.76
C GLN A 270 -4.79 -14.37 -14.09
N GLN A 271 -4.87 -15.49 -14.78
CA GLN A 271 -4.26 -16.76 -14.34
C GLN A 271 -3.40 -17.33 -15.44
N GLY A 272 -2.14 -17.63 -15.15
CA GLY A 272 -1.12 -18.03 -16.13
C GLY A 272 -0.01 -17.00 -16.23
N ASN A 273 0.72 -16.98 -17.35
CA ASN A 273 1.90 -16.16 -17.46
C ASN A 273 1.83 -15.17 -18.60
N ARG A 274 2.47 -14.01 -18.45
CA ARG A 274 2.60 -12.97 -19.47
C ARG A 274 1.26 -12.46 -20.02
N ASN A 275 0.21 -12.50 -19.20
CA ASN A 275 -1.06 -11.89 -19.58
C ASN A 275 -1.02 -10.38 -19.33
N SER A 276 -1.62 -9.60 -20.22
CA SER A 276 -1.68 -8.14 -20.12
C SER A 276 -3.13 -7.63 -20.18
N ALA A 277 -3.47 -6.69 -19.33
CA ALA A 277 -4.77 -6.02 -19.39
C ALA A 277 -4.62 -4.50 -19.18
N GLY A 278 -5.02 -3.74 -20.18
CA GLY A 278 -5.11 -2.28 -20.16
C GLY A 278 -6.58 -1.83 -20.17
N VAL A 279 -6.98 -1.05 -19.16
CA VAL A 279 -8.36 -0.56 -19.02
C VAL A 279 -8.35 0.96 -18.80
N LEU A 280 -9.06 1.68 -19.67
CA LEU A 280 -9.30 3.10 -19.55
C LEU A 280 -10.80 3.37 -19.62
N ILE A 281 -11.40 3.81 -18.54
CA ILE A 281 -12.82 4.15 -18.48
C ILE A 281 -13.00 5.59 -18.04
N GLY A 282 -13.75 6.36 -18.85
CA GLY A 282 -14.18 7.71 -18.54
C GLY A 282 -15.71 7.79 -18.61
N GLY A 283 -16.36 8.07 -17.47
CA GLY A 283 -17.81 8.13 -17.37
C GLY A 283 -18.32 7.58 -16.05
N GLU A 284 -19.61 7.26 -16.01
CA GLU A 284 -20.30 6.90 -14.78
C GLU A 284 -20.90 5.49 -14.85
N ASP A 285 -21.03 4.84 -13.70
CA ASP A 285 -21.76 3.60 -13.45
C ASP A 285 -21.40 2.43 -14.40
N SER A 286 -20.15 2.37 -14.82
CA SER A 286 -19.67 1.31 -15.71
C SER A 286 -19.24 0.06 -14.94
N ARG A 287 -19.52 -1.11 -15.52
CA ARG A 287 -19.17 -2.41 -14.95
C ARG A 287 -18.35 -3.25 -15.92
N LEU A 288 -17.15 -3.62 -15.50
CA LEU A 288 -16.24 -4.44 -16.28
C LEU A 288 -15.87 -5.71 -15.52
N ILE A 289 -15.94 -6.84 -16.19
CA ILE A 289 -15.49 -8.15 -15.68
C ILE A 289 -14.57 -8.75 -16.73
N LEU A 290 -13.30 -8.89 -16.39
CA LEU A 290 -12.25 -9.38 -17.28
C LEU A 290 -11.60 -10.61 -16.67
N THR A 291 -11.71 -11.75 -17.34
CA THR A 291 -11.12 -13.01 -16.92
C THR A 291 -10.21 -13.54 -18.03
N THR A 292 -8.99 -13.83 -17.67
CA THR A 292 -7.99 -14.42 -18.56
C THR A 292 -7.39 -15.64 -17.91
N GLN A 293 -7.40 -16.77 -18.60
CA GLN A 293 -6.79 -18.02 -18.17
C GLN A 293 -5.95 -18.60 -19.30
N GLY A 294 -4.65 -18.76 -19.06
CA GLY A 294 -3.66 -19.19 -20.06
C GLY A 294 -2.49 -18.22 -20.13
N ASN A 295 -1.76 -18.22 -21.24
CA ASN A 295 -0.55 -17.43 -21.36
C ASN A 295 -0.62 -16.47 -22.55
N ASP A 296 0.14 -15.38 -22.46
CA ASP A 296 0.31 -14.44 -23.58
C ASP A 296 -1.01 -13.81 -24.09
N ASN A 297 -2.02 -13.69 -23.22
CA ASN A 297 -3.28 -13.08 -23.58
C ASN A 297 -3.26 -11.55 -23.33
N GLU A 298 -3.89 -10.80 -24.21
CA GLU A 298 -3.96 -9.34 -24.12
C GLU A 298 -5.40 -8.82 -24.20
N ILE A 299 -5.74 -7.95 -23.26
CA ILE A 299 -7.01 -7.20 -23.26
C ILE A 299 -6.69 -5.71 -23.26
N SER A 300 -7.22 -4.97 -24.22
CA SER A 300 -7.22 -3.51 -24.25
C SER A 300 -8.68 -3.02 -24.32
N ALA A 301 -9.15 -2.40 -23.26
CA ALA A 301 -10.52 -1.89 -23.19
C ALA A 301 -10.51 -0.37 -22.93
N VAL A 302 -11.13 0.37 -23.83
CA VAL A 302 -11.31 1.82 -23.73
C VAL A 302 -12.81 2.10 -23.78
N GLY A 303 -13.36 2.72 -22.76
CA GLY A 303 -14.75 3.14 -22.67
C GLY A 303 -14.88 4.64 -22.41
N VAL A 304 -15.70 5.30 -23.19
CA VAL A 304 -16.01 6.72 -23.01
C VAL A 304 -17.53 6.88 -22.99
N GLY A 305 -18.05 7.30 -21.83
CA GLY A 305 -19.48 7.42 -21.61
C GLY A 305 -19.96 6.60 -20.42
N ASP A 306 -21.26 6.63 -20.18
CA ASP A 306 -21.87 6.10 -18.97
C ASP A 306 -22.48 4.72 -19.19
N ASN A 307 -22.72 3.98 -18.11
CA ASN A 307 -23.41 2.68 -18.09
C ASN A 307 -22.78 1.62 -19.01
N LEU A 308 -21.45 1.58 -19.10
CA LEU A 308 -20.79 0.58 -19.91
C LEU A 308 -20.80 -0.78 -19.22
N GLU A 309 -21.16 -1.83 -19.93
CA GLU A 309 -21.06 -3.20 -19.44
C GLU A 309 -20.15 -4.02 -20.36
N LEU A 310 -19.00 -4.45 -19.84
CA LEU A 310 -18.05 -5.28 -20.58
C LEU A 310 -17.75 -6.56 -19.79
N SER A 311 -18.03 -7.69 -20.42
CA SER A 311 -17.66 -9.00 -19.91
C SER A 311 -16.73 -9.69 -20.90
N VAL A 312 -15.53 -10.05 -20.45
CA VAL A 312 -14.51 -10.73 -21.27
C VAL A 312 -14.06 -11.99 -20.60
N GLU A 313 -14.05 -13.07 -21.36
CA GLU A 313 -13.47 -14.34 -20.96
C GLU A 313 -12.52 -14.84 -22.06
N GLN A 314 -11.24 -14.97 -21.71
CA GLN A 314 -10.20 -15.54 -22.58
C GLN A 314 -9.69 -16.84 -21.94
N LEU A 315 -9.91 -17.97 -22.61
CA LEU A 315 -9.50 -19.30 -22.16
C LEU A 315 -8.55 -19.94 -23.20
N GLY A 316 -7.28 -20.01 -22.86
CA GLY A 316 -6.21 -20.50 -23.74
C GLY A 316 -5.09 -19.48 -23.92
N ASP A 317 -4.33 -19.62 -24.98
CA ASP A 317 -3.08 -18.86 -25.13
C ASP A 317 -3.13 -17.91 -26.32
N GLY A 318 -2.49 -16.74 -26.18
CA GLY A 318 -2.25 -15.80 -27.26
C GLY A 318 -3.49 -15.08 -27.78
N HIS A 319 -4.51 -14.90 -26.97
CA HIS A 319 -5.70 -14.14 -27.37
C HIS A 319 -5.45 -12.64 -27.31
N LEU A 320 -6.00 -11.92 -28.27
CA LEU A 320 -5.95 -10.45 -28.29
C LEU A 320 -7.37 -9.89 -28.44
N LEU A 321 -7.75 -9.05 -27.49
CA LEU A 321 -8.99 -8.27 -27.53
C LEU A 321 -8.69 -6.78 -27.51
N GLN A 322 -9.25 -6.04 -28.44
CA GLN A 322 -9.31 -4.58 -28.44
C GLN A 322 -10.78 -4.14 -28.44
N ALA A 323 -11.21 -3.42 -27.42
CA ALA A 323 -12.59 -2.97 -27.31
C ALA A 323 -12.65 -1.45 -27.09
N GLY A 324 -13.34 -0.74 -27.98
CA GLY A 324 -13.72 0.67 -27.86
C GLY A 324 -15.23 0.77 -27.66
N LEU A 325 -15.67 1.38 -26.55
CA LEU A 325 -17.07 1.40 -26.12
C LEU A 325 -17.58 2.82 -25.94
N ALA A 326 -18.83 3.07 -26.36
CA ALA A 326 -19.56 4.31 -26.11
C ALA A 326 -20.68 4.08 -25.07
N SER A 327 -21.39 5.14 -24.69
CA SER A 327 -22.43 5.09 -23.63
C SER A 327 -23.46 3.99 -23.83
N ASP A 328 -23.91 3.41 -22.73
CA ASP A 328 -24.92 2.34 -22.67
C ASP A 328 -24.56 1.07 -23.48
N ALA A 329 -23.28 0.89 -23.79
CA ALA A 329 -22.77 -0.27 -24.50
C ALA A 329 -22.77 -1.53 -23.64
N ARG A 330 -23.23 -2.64 -24.20
CA ARG A 330 -23.15 -3.97 -23.58
C ARG A 330 -22.38 -4.91 -24.48
N VAL A 331 -21.21 -5.35 -24.01
CA VAL A 331 -20.35 -6.24 -24.78
C VAL A 331 -19.99 -7.47 -23.97
N SER A 332 -20.24 -8.63 -24.56
CA SER A 332 -19.78 -9.93 -24.07
C SER A 332 -18.85 -10.56 -25.08
N VAL A 333 -17.66 -10.94 -24.66
CA VAL A 333 -16.64 -11.60 -25.50
C VAL A 333 -16.19 -12.87 -24.82
N SER A 334 -16.28 -14.00 -25.53
CA SER A 334 -15.68 -15.27 -25.11
C SER A 334 -14.76 -15.78 -26.20
N GLN A 335 -13.46 -15.94 -25.88
CA GLN A 335 -12.45 -16.50 -26.74
C GLN A 335 -11.90 -17.78 -26.13
N GLN A 336 -12.06 -18.91 -26.81
CA GLN A 336 -11.66 -20.20 -26.33
C GLN A 336 -10.76 -20.93 -27.33
N GLY A 337 -9.58 -21.36 -26.92
CA GLY A 337 -8.62 -22.07 -27.77
C GLY A 337 -7.28 -21.36 -27.86
N ALA A 338 -6.82 -20.97 -29.09
CA ALA A 338 -5.53 -20.31 -29.21
C ALA A 338 -5.51 -19.21 -30.28
N SER A 339 -4.73 -18.18 -30.03
CA SER A 339 -4.37 -17.12 -31.01
C SER A 339 -5.58 -16.46 -31.68
N GLN A 340 -6.62 -16.18 -30.92
CA GLN A 340 -7.81 -15.50 -31.45
C GLN A 340 -7.65 -13.98 -31.33
N TYR A 341 -8.19 -13.29 -32.31
CA TYR A 341 -8.20 -11.83 -32.38
C TYR A 341 -9.63 -11.29 -32.44
N ALA A 342 -9.94 -10.33 -31.60
CA ALA A 342 -11.18 -9.57 -31.69
C ALA A 342 -10.88 -8.06 -31.61
N SER A 343 -11.44 -7.30 -32.54
CA SER A 343 -11.43 -5.84 -32.51
C SER A 343 -12.86 -5.34 -32.57
N ILE A 344 -13.28 -4.62 -31.56
CA ILE A 344 -14.64 -4.13 -31.38
C ILE A 344 -14.60 -2.62 -31.25
N SER A 345 -15.38 -1.92 -32.05
CA SER A 345 -15.57 -0.48 -31.99
C SER A 345 -17.06 -0.16 -32.00
N GLN A 346 -17.55 0.37 -30.92
CA GLN A 346 -18.93 0.83 -30.78
C GLN A 346 -18.95 2.36 -30.63
N ALA A 347 -19.45 3.05 -31.67
CA ALA A 347 -19.51 4.51 -31.71
C ALA A 347 -20.90 5.07 -31.34
N GLY A 348 -21.94 4.25 -31.44
CA GLY A 348 -23.34 4.64 -31.10
C GLY A 348 -23.70 4.35 -29.64
N VAL A 349 -24.81 4.91 -29.19
CA VAL A 349 -25.34 4.70 -27.83
C VAL A 349 -26.25 3.48 -27.80
N GLY A 350 -26.18 2.67 -26.74
CA GLY A 350 -27.07 1.54 -26.50
C GLY A 350 -26.80 0.29 -27.34
N ASN A 351 -25.60 0.16 -27.88
CA ASN A 351 -25.19 -1.00 -28.68
C ASN A 351 -25.01 -2.26 -27.82
N SER A 352 -25.41 -3.41 -28.36
CA SER A 352 -25.22 -4.70 -27.71
C SER A 352 -24.49 -5.68 -28.63
N LEU A 353 -23.50 -6.39 -28.10
CA LEU A 353 -22.68 -7.35 -28.82
C LEU A 353 -22.43 -8.60 -27.97
N ASP A 354 -22.65 -9.78 -28.54
CA ASP A 354 -22.16 -11.07 -28.03
C ASP A 354 -21.24 -11.71 -29.08
N LEU A 355 -19.96 -11.80 -28.76
CA LEU A 355 -18.94 -12.40 -29.62
C LEU A 355 -18.41 -13.68 -29.00
N ARG A 356 -18.52 -14.80 -29.71
CA ARG A 356 -17.92 -16.07 -29.31
C ARG A 356 -16.99 -16.59 -30.39
N GLN A 357 -15.76 -16.81 -30.02
CA GLN A 357 -14.75 -17.42 -30.88
C GLN A 357 -14.27 -18.70 -30.22
N SER A 358 -14.30 -19.82 -30.95
CA SER A 358 -13.81 -21.11 -30.50
C SER A 358 -12.91 -21.73 -31.55
N GLY A 359 -11.83 -22.38 -31.11
CA GLY A 359 -10.84 -22.99 -32.00
C GLY A 359 -9.51 -22.24 -32.04
N GLN A 360 -8.92 -22.11 -33.21
CA GLN A 360 -7.57 -21.55 -33.38
C GLN A 360 -7.53 -20.51 -34.50
N GLY A 361 -6.88 -19.37 -34.23
CA GLY A 361 -6.60 -18.34 -35.22
C GLY A 361 -7.80 -17.57 -35.75
N ASN A 362 -8.95 -17.60 -35.08
CA ASN A 362 -10.13 -16.86 -35.52
C ASN A 362 -9.92 -15.35 -35.40
N ARG A 363 -10.48 -14.61 -36.36
CA ARG A 363 -10.40 -13.14 -36.37
C ARG A 363 -11.79 -12.53 -36.56
N ALA A 364 -12.16 -11.63 -35.67
CA ALA A 364 -13.38 -10.83 -35.79
C ALA A 364 -13.03 -9.33 -35.72
N THR A 365 -13.63 -8.55 -36.60
CA THR A 365 -13.57 -7.08 -36.53
C THR A 365 -15.02 -6.59 -36.62
N ILE A 366 -15.49 -5.90 -35.61
CA ILE A 366 -16.88 -5.47 -35.46
C ILE A 366 -16.90 -3.97 -35.25
N GLN A 367 -17.69 -3.27 -36.05
CA GLN A 367 -17.89 -1.84 -35.97
C GLN A 367 -19.41 -1.55 -35.95
N GLN A 368 -19.87 -0.84 -34.89
CA GLN A 368 -21.29 -0.47 -34.70
C GLN A 368 -21.43 1.01 -34.34
#